data_485e33455b6699172928f95971593687
#
_entry.id   485e33455b6699172928f95971593687
#
_cell.length_a   1.000
_cell.length_b   1.000
_cell.length_c   1.000
_cell.angle_alpha   90.00
_cell.angle_beta   90.00
_cell.angle_gamma   90.00
#
_symmetry.space_group_name_H-M   'P 1'
#
loop_
_entity.id
_entity.type
_entity.pdbx_description
1 polymer ?
#
loop_
_entity_poly.entity_id
_entity_poly.type
_entity_poly.pdbx_seq_one_letter_code
_entity_poly.pdbx_strand_id
1 'polypeptide(L)'
;MKHDGELLKFTDAFIINLAPVPQKEPFYDATGGPFTHSKISKYVELYTEDGIKGVCPCSSIMERTILPLIMTGEKKSFGQWMHKVYWSCRNSGFDGETAGEVGKLEYLLTDILAKRADMPFHRFLGALKDSVTVYGSGGSTHLSGADLAGEMEHF
;
A
#
# COMPACT_ATOMS: atom_id res chain seq x y z
N MET A 1 -7.71 -14.52 13.64
CA MET A 1 -6.57 -13.70 14.15
C MET A 1 -6.82 -13.34 15.61
N LYS A 2 -5.80 -13.34 16.48
CA LYS A 2 -5.95 -13.03 17.94
C LYS A 2 -6.39 -11.58 18.26
N HIS A 3 -6.60 -10.72 17.26
CA HIS A 3 -6.88 -9.29 17.41
C HIS A 3 -8.27 -8.84 16.96
N ASP A 4 -9.22 -9.77 16.76
CA ASP A 4 -10.60 -9.44 16.37
C ASP A 4 -11.38 -8.63 17.42
N GLY A 5 -10.84 -8.49 18.62
CA GLY A 5 -11.44 -7.70 19.71
C GLY A 5 -10.96 -6.23 19.75
N GLU A 6 -9.88 -5.88 19.03
CA GLU A 6 -9.37 -4.52 19.06
C GLU A 6 -10.19 -3.61 18.14
N LEU A 7 -10.69 -2.52 18.70
CA LEU A 7 -11.49 -1.55 17.97
C LEU A 7 -10.60 -0.41 17.43
N LEU A 8 -10.77 -0.08 16.17
CA LEU A 8 -10.13 1.04 15.48
C LEU A 8 -11.15 2.15 15.26
N LYS A 9 -10.79 3.36 15.64
CA LYS A 9 -11.48 4.59 15.26
C LYS A 9 -10.48 5.52 14.60
N PHE A 10 -10.83 6.03 13.44
CA PHE A 10 -9.99 6.94 12.68
C PHE A 10 -10.41 8.38 12.94
N THR A 11 -9.42 9.25 13.14
CA THR A 11 -9.63 10.67 13.44
C THR A 11 -9.26 11.55 12.26
N ASP A 12 -8.16 11.22 11.57
CA ASP A 12 -7.61 12.06 10.52
C ASP A 12 -7.09 11.20 9.36
N ALA A 13 -7.21 11.73 8.15
CA ALA A 13 -6.61 11.17 6.95
C ALA A 13 -6.00 12.30 6.12
N PHE A 14 -4.71 12.22 5.84
CA PHE A 14 -3.99 13.21 5.03
C PHE A 14 -3.54 12.59 3.72
N ILE A 15 -3.87 13.25 2.62
CA ILE A 15 -3.39 12.87 1.29
C ILE A 15 -2.11 13.63 0.99
N ILE A 16 -1.03 12.89 0.82
CA ILE A 16 0.30 13.42 0.50
C ILE A 16 0.52 13.26 -0.99
N ASN A 17 0.60 14.38 -1.70
CA ASN A 17 0.96 14.39 -3.11
C ASN A 17 2.47 14.47 -3.24
N LEU A 18 3.06 13.52 -3.96
CA LEU A 18 4.47 13.51 -4.27
C LEU A 18 4.73 14.27 -5.57
N ALA A 19 5.81 15.04 -5.59
CA ALA A 19 6.30 15.59 -6.83
C ALA A 19 6.72 14.44 -7.76
N PRO A 20 6.38 14.50 -9.05
CA PRO A 20 6.85 13.49 -10.00
C PRO A 20 8.39 13.53 -10.08
N VAL A 21 9.01 12.36 -9.95
CA VAL A 21 10.45 12.22 -10.15
C VAL A 21 10.68 11.84 -11.61
N PRO A 22 11.22 12.75 -12.43
CA PRO A 22 11.53 12.43 -13.81
C PRO A 22 12.66 11.39 -13.87
N GLN A 23 12.52 10.44 -14.74
CA GLN A 23 13.61 9.52 -15.06
C GLN A 23 14.59 10.21 -16.03
N LYS A 24 15.88 9.92 -15.89
CA LYS A 24 16.92 10.47 -16.79
C LYS A 24 16.65 10.07 -18.23
N GLU A 25 16.27 8.82 -18.42
CA GLU A 25 15.90 8.26 -19.72
C GLU A 25 14.62 7.45 -19.60
N PRO A 26 13.68 7.56 -20.55
CA PRO A 26 12.47 6.77 -20.55
C PRO A 26 12.81 5.30 -20.77
N PHE A 27 12.13 4.41 -20.04
CA PHE A 27 12.27 2.97 -20.27
C PHE A 27 10.99 2.37 -20.83
N TYR A 28 11.12 1.18 -21.38
CA TYR A 28 10.03 0.38 -21.92
C TYR A 28 10.03 -0.98 -21.25
N ASP A 29 8.87 -1.58 -21.12
CA ASP A 29 8.70 -2.98 -20.72
C ASP A 29 7.73 -3.71 -21.67
N ALA A 30 7.42 -4.97 -21.41
CA ALA A 30 6.52 -5.76 -22.24
C ALA A 30 5.08 -5.22 -22.28
N THR A 31 4.71 -4.33 -21.37
CA THR A 31 3.37 -3.72 -21.28
C THR A 31 3.27 -2.39 -22.02
N GLY A 32 4.39 -1.81 -22.44
CA GLY A 32 4.45 -0.56 -23.21
C GLY A 32 5.52 0.41 -22.71
N GLY A 33 5.28 1.69 -22.86
CA GLY A 33 6.16 2.83 -22.57
C GLY A 33 5.97 3.94 -23.61
N PRO A 34 6.75 5.01 -23.58
CA PRO A 34 7.84 5.28 -22.63
C PRO A 34 7.35 5.63 -21.22
N PHE A 35 7.99 5.07 -20.20
CA PHE A 35 7.77 5.43 -18.81
C PHE A 35 8.78 6.52 -18.42
N THR A 36 8.29 7.72 -18.16
CA THR A 36 9.12 8.90 -17.92
C THR A 36 9.07 9.41 -16.48
N HIS A 37 8.13 8.89 -15.68
CA HIS A 37 7.90 9.33 -14.29
C HIS A 37 7.48 8.17 -13.40
N SER A 38 7.68 8.31 -12.10
CA SER A 38 7.13 7.39 -11.11
C SER A 38 5.61 7.31 -11.21
N LYS A 39 5.06 6.10 -11.13
CA LYS A 39 3.61 5.86 -11.12
C LYS A 39 2.95 6.21 -9.79
N ILE A 40 3.68 6.16 -8.67
CA ILE A 40 3.15 6.47 -7.34
C ILE A 40 3.30 7.96 -7.11
N SER A 41 2.19 8.67 -7.17
CA SER A 41 2.13 10.13 -6.99
C SER A 41 1.45 10.58 -5.71
N LYS A 42 0.79 9.66 -5.00
CA LYS A 42 0.03 9.94 -3.78
C LYS A 42 0.20 8.85 -2.74
N TYR A 43 0.22 9.28 -1.47
CA TYR A 43 0.10 8.42 -0.30
C TYR A 43 -1.02 8.93 0.60
N VAL A 44 -1.60 8.04 1.41
CA VAL A 44 -2.48 8.41 2.52
C VAL A 44 -1.80 8.08 3.83
N GLU A 45 -1.84 9.03 4.76
CA GLU A 45 -1.59 8.81 6.18
C GLU A 45 -2.94 8.76 6.89
N LEU A 46 -3.22 7.65 7.57
CA LEU A 46 -4.45 7.45 8.34
C LEU A 46 -4.12 7.35 9.82
N TYR A 47 -4.75 8.18 10.62
CA TYR A 47 -4.50 8.27 12.06
C TYR A 47 -5.67 7.70 12.85
N THR A 48 -5.34 6.98 13.91
CA THR A 48 -6.30 6.49 14.89
C THR A 48 -6.42 7.45 16.08
N GLU A 49 -7.47 7.32 16.89
CA GLU A 49 -7.71 8.16 18.08
C GLU A 49 -6.59 8.06 19.14
N ASP A 50 -5.83 6.99 19.16
CA ASP A 50 -4.65 6.79 20.02
C ASP A 50 -3.34 7.27 19.36
N GLY A 51 -3.43 7.97 18.22
CA GLY A 51 -2.30 8.63 17.56
C GLY A 51 -1.42 7.71 16.72
N ILE A 52 -1.80 6.44 16.54
CA ILE A 52 -1.05 5.52 15.69
C ILE A 52 -1.35 5.82 14.23
N LYS A 53 -0.31 5.82 13.40
CA LYS A 53 -0.38 6.13 11.99
C LYS A 53 -0.08 4.92 11.12
N GLY A 54 -0.95 4.66 10.14
CA GLY A 54 -0.68 3.78 9.00
C GLY A 54 -0.47 4.59 7.71
N VAL A 55 0.31 4.06 6.78
CA VAL A 55 0.62 4.72 5.50
C VAL A 55 0.51 3.69 4.37
N CYS A 56 -0.14 4.07 3.27
CA CYS A 56 -0.11 3.28 2.04
C CYS A 56 -0.22 4.17 0.79
N PRO A 57 0.13 3.64 -0.41
CA PRO A 57 -0.16 4.33 -1.66
C PRO A 57 -1.66 4.62 -1.80
N CYS A 58 -1.99 5.79 -2.35
CA CYS A 58 -3.37 6.27 -2.47
C CYS A 58 -3.75 6.45 -3.94
N SER A 59 -4.87 5.87 -4.34
CA SER A 59 -5.51 6.14 -5.64
C SER A 59 -6.75 7.00 -5.48
N SER A 60 -7.39 7.35 -6.60
CA SER A 60 -8.69 8.02 -6.59
C SER A 60 -9.80 7.19 -5.94
N ILE A 61 -9.74 5.86 -6.02
CA ILE A 61 -10.69 4.95 -5.35
C ILE A 61 -10.48 5.00 -3.84
N MET A 62 -9.23 4.92 -3.38
CA MET A 62 -8.91 5.08 -1.95
C MET A 62 -9.45 6.41 -1.43
N GLU A 63 -9.10 7.50 -2.08
CA GLU A 63 -9.44 8.86 -1.65
C GLU A 63 -10.94 9.13 -1.65
N ARG A 64 -11.65 8.77 -2.73
CA ARG A 64 -13.04 9.18 -2.95
C ARG A 64 -14.08 8.16 -2.50
N THR A 65 -13.68 6.90 -2.37
CA THR A 65 -14.61 5.81 -2.05
C THR A 65 -14.30 5.18 -0.71
N ILE A 66 -13.06 4.74 -0.48
CA ILE A 66 -12.72 3.94 0.72
C ILE A 66 -12.60 4.82 1.96
N LEU A 67 -11.84 5.93 1.89
CA LEU A 67 -11.67 6.81 3.05
C LEU A 67 -13.00 7.34 3.60
N PRO A 68 -13.97 7.83 2.80
CA PRO A 68 -15.27 8.25 3.32
C PRO A 68 -16.05 7.15 4.05
N LEU A 69 -15.85 5.88 3.68
CA LEU A 69 -16.52 4.75 4.35
C LEU A 69 -15.96 4.48 5.76
N ILE A 70 -14.70 4.81 6.00
CA ILE A 70 -14.04 4.54 7.28
C ILE A 70 -13.91 5.78 8.17
N MET A 71 -13.92 6.99 7.60
CA MET A 71 -13.82 8.27 8.33
C MET A 71 -15.17 8.71 8.93
N THR A 72 -15.91 7.81 9.54
CA THR A 72 -17.27 8.05 10.06
C THR A 72 -17.31 8.33 11.56
N GLY A 73 -16.19 8.28 12.25
CA GLY A 73 -16.09 8.41 13.71
C GLY A 73 -16.54 7.15 14.48
N GLU A 74 -16.98 6.11 13.79
CA GLU A 74 -17.34 4.83 14.42
C GLU A 74 -16.10 4.07 14.91
N LYS A 75 -16.30 3.22 15.92
CA LYS A 75 -15.31 2.23 16.37
C LYS A 75 -15.72 0.86 15.85
N LYS A 76 -14.82 0.20 15.14
CA LYS A 76 -15.06 -1.15 14.60
C LYS A 76 -13.79 -1.99 14.68
N SER A 77 -13.95 -3.30 14.78
CA SER A 77 -12.83 -4.22 14.64
C SER A 77 -12.30 -4.22 13.19
N PHE A 78 -11.10 -4.76 13.00
CA PHE A 78 -10.52 -4.96 11.68
C PHE A 78 -11.51 -5.64 10.71
N GLY A 79 -12.08 -6.79 11.12
CA GLY A 79 -13.03 -7.54 10.30
C GLY A 79 -14.30 -6.75 9.97
N GLN A 80 -14.82 -5.95 10.91
CA GLN A 80 -15.99 -5.10 10.67
C GLN A 80 -15.69 -3.97 9.68
N TRP A 81 -14.50 -3.35 9.74
CA TRP A 81 -14.08 -2.34 8.76
C TRP A 81 -13.93 -2.94 7.38
N MET A 82 -13.22 -4.07 7.26
CA MET A 82 -13.05 -4.77 5.99
C MET A 82 -14.38 -5.21 5.39
N HIS A 83 -15.29 -5.76 6.21
CA HIS A 83 -16.64 -6.13 5.76
C HIS A 83 -17.44 -4.93 5.25
N LYS A 84 -17.42 -3.80 5.98
CA LYS A 84 -18.12 -2.57 5.56
C LYS A 84 -17.63 -2.09 4.19
N VAL A 85 -16.32 -2.03 4.00
CA VAL A 85 -15.72 -1.57 2.73
C VAL A 85 -16.00 -2.58 1.61
N TYR A 86 -15.78 -3.87 1.85
CA TYR A 86 -16.08 -4.92 0.89
C TYR A 86 -17.53 -4.84 0.38
N TRP A 87 -18.51 -4.80 1.30
CA TRP A 87 -19.91 -4.69 0.93
C TRP A 87 -20.23 -3.43 0.14
N SER A 88 -19.63 -2.31 0.50
CA SER A 88 -19.88 -1.03 -0.20
C SER A 88 -19.30 -1.04 -1.61
N CYS A 89 -18.20 -1.72 -1.84
CA CYS A 89 -17.52 -1.80 -3.13
C CYS A 89 -18.05 -2.93 -4.05
N ARG A 90 -18.88 -3.86 -3.54
CA ARG A 90 -19.28 -5.08 -4.27
C ARG A 90 -19.92 -4.82 -5.64
N ASN A 91 -20.67 -3.72 -5.78
CA ASN A 91 -21.38 -3.40 -7.03
C ASN A 91 -20.45 -2.78 -8.10
N SER A 92 -19.25 -2.36 -7.71
CA SER A 92 -18.21 -1.86 -8.64
C SER A 92 -17.37 -3.00 -9.25
N GLY A 93 -17.65 -4.24 -8.88
CA GLY A 93 -16.81 -5.39 -9.19
C GLY A 93 -15.65 -5.51 -8.17
N PHE A 94 -15.37 -6.74 -7.76
CA PHE A 94 -14.26 -6.99 -6.82
C PHE A 94 -13.07 -7.63 -7.55
N ASP A 95 -12.61 -6.92 -8.57
CA ASP A 95 -11.46 -7.25 -9.41
C ASP A 95 -10.64 -5.99 -9.72
N GLY A 96 -9.51 -6.16 -10.36
CA GLY A 96 -8.67 -5.06 -10.83
C GLY A 96 -8.35 -4.03 -9.74
N GLU A 97 -8.57 -2.76 -10.06
CA GLU A 97 -8.21 -1.64 -9.19
C GLU A 97 -8.96 -1.63 -7.86
N THR A 98 -10.26 -1.96 -7.85
CA THR A 98 -11.06 -2.00 -6.62
C THR A 98 -10.52 -3.01 -5.61
N ALA A 99 -10.21 -4.22 -6.07
CA ALA A 99 -9.61 -5.26 -5.22
C ALA A 99 -8.22 -4.82 -4.69
N GLY A 100 -7.41 -4.21 -5.57
CA GLY A 100 -6.11 -3.66 -5.19
C GLY A 100 -6.19 -2.60 -4.10
N GLU A 101 -7.17 -1.70 -4.18
CA GLU A 101 -7.34 -0.64 -3.18
C GLU A 101 -7.89 -1.16 -1.84
N VAL A 102 -8.79 -2.15 -1.87
CA VAL A 102 -9.24 -2.83 -0.64
C VAL A 102 -8.08 -3.58 0.01
N GLY A 103 -7.19 -4.21 -0.78
CA GLY A 103 -5.96 -4.82 -0.27
C GLY A 103 -4.98 -3.81 0.35
N LYS A 104 -4.89 -2.59 -0.19
CA LYS A 104 -4.09 -1.51 0.43
C LYS A 104 -4.68 -1.06 1.76
N LEU A 105 -6.02 -0.99 1.88
CA LEU A 105 -6.66 -0.74 3.16
C LEU A 105 -6.34 -1.86 4.17
N GLU A 106 -6.44 -3.12 3.77
CA GLU A 106 -6.09 -4.26 4.61
C GLU A 106 -4.65 -4.17 5.13
N TYR A 107 -3.71 -3.86 4.23
CA TYR A 107 -2.31 -3.60 4.59
C TYR A 107 -2.19 -2.47 5.62
N LEU A 108 -2.84 -1.34 5.38
CA LEU A 108 -2.79 -0.15 6.25
C LEU A 108 -3.36 -0.43 7.64
N LEU A 109 -4.51 -1.10 7.73
CA LEU A 109 -5.11 -1.47 9.01
C LEU A 109 -4.25 -2.49 9.78
N THR A 110 -3.63 -3.42 9.05
CA THR A 110 -2.70 -4.40 9.64
C THR A 110 -1.44 -3.71 10.18
N ASP A 111 -0.89 -2.71 9.46
CA ASP A 111 0.25 -1.92 9.92
C ASP A 111 -0.07 -1.16 11.22
N ILE A 112 -1.25 -0.55 11.31
CA ILE A 112 -1.72 0.10 12.53
C ILE A 112 -1.80 -0.89 13.70
N LEU A 113 -2.39 -2.06 13.47
CA LEU A 113 -2.51 -3.09 14.53
C LEU A 113 -1.16 -3.65 14.95
N ALA A 114 -0.24 -3.86 14.01
CA ALA A 114 1.13 -4.30 14.31
C ALA A 114 1.88 -3.28 15.17
N LYS A 115 1.78 -1.98 14.83
CA LYS A 115 2.34 -0.88 15.62
C LYS A 115 1.71 -0.78 17.00
N ARG A 116 0.39 -0.95 17.12
CA ARG A 116 -0.30 -0.97 18.41
C ARG A 116 0.15 -2.13 19.30
N ALA A 117 0.47 -3.26 18.69
CA ALA A 117 1.00 -4.43 19.38
C ALA A 117 2.51 -4.34 19.66
N ASP A 118 3.18 -3.24 19.28
CA ASP A 118 4.64 -3.09 19.32
C ASP A 118 5.38 -4.24 18.64
N MET A 119 4.87 -4.67 17.49
CA MET A 119 5.41 -5.79 16.72
C MET A 119 5.81 -5.37 15.31
N PRO A 120 6.91 -5.88 14.75
CA PRO A 120 7.19 -5.77 13.34
C PRO A 120 6.08 -6.40 12.51
N PHE A 121 5.72 -5.78 11.39
CA PHE A 121 4.61 -6.19 10.52
C PHE A 121 4.64 -7.69 10.16
N HIS A 122 5.81 -8.21 9.75
CA HIS A 122 5.96 -9.62 9.39
C HIS A 122 5.71 -10.56 10.58
N ARG A 123 6.12 -10.17 11.79
CA ARG A 123 5.88 -10.95 13.02
C ARG A 123 4.41 -10.93 13.40
N PHE A 124 3.75 -9.79 13.25
CA PHE A 124 2.32 -9.65 13.48
C PHE A 124 1.51 -10.58 12.56
N LEU A 125 1.95 -10.74 11.31
CA LEU A 125 1.36 -11.69 10.35
C LEU A 125 1.73 -13.16 10.62
N GLY A 126 2.59 -13.44 11.59
CA GLY A 126 2.97 -14.80 11.95
C GLY A 126 4.16 -15.36 11.15
N ALA A 127 5.06 -14.49 10.66
CA ALA A 127 6.24 -14.95 9.95
C ALA A 127 7.10 -15.90 10.80
N LEU A 128 7.53 -16.98 10.18
CA LEU A 128 8.37 -18.02 10.80
C LEU A 128 9.87 -17.75 10.66
N LYS A 129 10.26 -16.82 9.77
CA LYS A 129 11.66 -16.50 9.45
C LYS A 129 11.90 -15.01 9.55
N ASP A 130 13.12 -14.62 9.92
CA ASP A 130 13.58 -13.24 9.97
C ASP A 130 14.25 -12.79 8.67
N SER A 131 14.52 -13.73 7.78
CA SER A 131 15.16 -13.48 6.49
C SER A 131 14.43 -14.20 5.36
N VAL A 132 14.48 -13.62 4.18
CA VAL A 132 13.92 -14.17 2.95
C VAL A 132 14.95 -14.00 1.83
N THR A 133 15.09 -15.03 1.00
CA THR A 133 15.90 -14.92 -0.22
C THR A 133 15.19 -14.01 -1.21
N VAL A 134 15.90 -13.01 -1.70
CA VAL A 134 15.42 -12.07 -2.72
C VAL A 134 16.24 -12.23 -4.00
N TYR A 135 15.70 -11.76 -5.11
CA TYR A 135 16.45 -11.57 -6.35
C TYR A 135 16.55 -10.06 -6.64
N GLY A 136 17.66 -9.66 -7.26
CA GLY A 136 17.80 -8.31 -7.79
C GLY A 136 16.91 -8.13 -9.02
N SER A 137 16.21 -7.01 -9.12
CA SER A 137 15.38 -6.67 -10.27
C SER A 137 15.96 -5.44 -10.96
N GLY A 138 16.51 -5.65 -12.14
CA GLY A 138 17.14 -4.64 -12.97
C GLY A 138 16.99 -4.95 -14.45
N GLY A 139 17.84 -4.39 -15.29
CA GLY A 139 17.86 -4.67 -16.73
C GLY A 139 16.92 -3.81 -17.53
N SER A 140 16.82 -2.53 -17.21
CA SER A 140 16.01 -1.59 -17.98
C SER A 140 16.43 -1.53 -19.45
N THR A 141 15.46 -1.48 -20.35
CA THR A 141 15.64 -1.55 -21.82
C THR A 141 16.42 -0.39 -22.43
N HIS A 142 16.63 0.71 -21.69
CA HIS A 142 17.43 1.85 -22.14
C HIS A 142 18.92 1.71 -21.84
N LEU A 143 19.32 0.70 -21.04
CA LEU A 143 20.73 0.50 -20.70
C LEU A 143 21.51 -0.09 -21.87
N SER A 144 22.74 0.41 -22.08
CA SER A 144 23.70 -0.22 -22.98
C SER A 144 24.15 -1.58 -22.40
N GLY A 145 24.73 -2.44 -23.23
CA GLY A 145 25.25 -3.72 -22.73
C GLY A 145 26.30 -3.57 -21.63
N ALA A 146 27.14 -2.51 -21.68
CA ALA A 146 28.13 -2.23 -20.66
C ALA A 146 27.51 -1.72 -19.35
N ASP A 147 26.51 -0.84 -19.43
CA ASP A 147 25.78 -0.32 -18.27
C ASP A 147 24.98 -1.42 -17.59
N LEU A 148 24.34 -2.30 -18.38
CA LEU A 148 23.62 -3.46 -17.88
C LEU A 148 24.54 -4.43 -17.13
N ALA A 149 25.74 -4.69 -17.68
CA ALA A 149 26.74 -5.54 -16.99
C ALA A 149 27.14 -4.92 -15.65
N GLY A 150 27.42 -3.60 -15.62
CA GLY A 150 27.73 -2.89 -14.39
C GLY A 150 26.58 -2.88 -13.36
N GLU A 151 25.31 -2.78 -13.80
CA GLU A 151 24.16 -2.91 -12.91
C GLU A 151 24.06 -4.31 -12.29
N MET A 152 24.30 -5.35 -13.10
CA MET A 152 24.25 -6.74 -12.62
C MET A 152 25.35 -7.10 -11.62
N GLU A 153 26.50 -6.41 -11.64
CA GLU A 153 27.57 -6.58 -10.66
C GLU A 153 27.19 -6.09 -9.24
N HIS A 154 26.13 -5.26 -9.13
CA HIS A 154 25.63 -4.75 -7.84
C HIS A 154 24.59 -5.64 -7.17
N PHE A 155 24.11 -6.67 -7.83
CA PHE A 155 23.13 -7.63 -7.28
C PHE A 155 23.80 -8.91 -6.78
#